data_f109b37d1f20cd6a6154c286ef01ac5a
#
_entry.id   f109b37d1f20cd6a6154c286ef01ac5a
#
_cell.length_a   1.000
_cell.length_b   1.000
_cell.length_c   1.000
_cell.angle_alpha   90.00
_cell.angle_beta   90.00
_cell.angle_gamma   90.00
#
_symmetry.space_group_name_H-M   'P 1'
#
loop_
_entity.id
_entity.type
_entity.pdbx_description
1 polymer ?
#
loop_
_entity_poly.entity_id
_entity_poly.type
_entity_poly.pdbx_seq_one_letter_code
_entity_poly.pdbx_strand_id
1 'polypeptide(L)'
;MARSFGTAEFLFLLEAIPSTLLLSLGALAGGAIVGLFVAILRIVPSRPLRWLATGYIGLFQGTPVLMQLFVTYYGLAVLFRIQVDAWPAVLLAFSLYSGAFLGEIWRGSIEAIPRAQWEAAECLSLSFPKQLWYVILPQAARISIPPTVGFAVQLIKNTSIAAIIGFVELTRAGQLMTNTTFKPMIVYPIVAALYFILCWPLSLVAQTLERRIDAALGIKQHF
;
A
#
# COMPACT_ATOMS: atom_id res chain seq x y z
N MET A 1 29.10 -25.23 14.63
CA MET A 1 30.05 -24.24 14.09
C MET A 1 29.23 -23.14 13.39
N ALA A 2 29.47 -21.89 13.74
CA ALA A 2 28.80 -20.77 13.04
C ALA A 2 29.33 -20.71 11.60
N ARG A 3 28.40 -20.63 10.62
CA ARG A 3 28.76 -20.50 9.21
C ARG A 3 29.26 -19.08 8.95
N SER A 4 30.33 -18.92 8.17
CA SER A 4 30.78 -17.58 7.78
C SER A 4 29.78 -16.96 6.80
N PHE A 5 29.48 -15.65 6.95
CA PHE A 5 28.71 -14.92 5.95
C PHE A 5 29.58 -14.76 4.69
N GLY A 6 29.11 -15.27 3.56
CA GLY A 6 29.79 -15.26 2.28
C GLY A 6 28.84 -15.00 1.12
N THR A 7 29.27 -15.35 -0.08
CA THR A 7 28.50 -15.14 -1.32
C THR A 7 27.19 -15.91 -1.37
N ALA A 8 27.14 -17.12 -0.81
CA ALA A 8 25.94 -17.95 -0.77
C ALA A 8 24.84 -17.32 0.11
N GLU A 9 25.22 -16.79 1.27
CA GLU A 9 24.31 -16.11 2.19
C GLU A 9 23.78 -14.80 1.57
N PHE A 10 24.63 -14.07 0.85
CA PHE A 10 24.21 -12.87 0.13
C PHE A 10 23.24 -13.19 -1.02
N LEU A 11 23.52 -14.23 -1.82
CA LEU A 11 22.61 -14.67 -2.88
C LEU A 11 21.24 -15.07 -2.33
N PHE A 12 21.20 -15.76 -1.19
CA PHE A 12 19.94 -16.12 -0.53
C PHE A 12 19.10 -14.88 -0.16
N LEU A 13 19.73 -13.79 0.27
CA LEU A 13 19.01 -12.53 0.51
C LEU A 13 18.46 -11.94 -0.80
N LEU A 14 19.22 -12.01 -1.89
CA LEU A 14 18.75 -11.52 -3.20
C LEU A 14 17.57 -12.35 -3.74
N GLU A 15 17.58 -13.67 -3.54
CA GLU A 15 16.51 -14.58 -3.93
C GLU A 15 15.18 -14.31 -3.19
N ALA A 16 15.21 -13.61 -2.05
CA ALA A 16 14.00 -13.21 -1.33
C ALA A 16 13.36 -11.92 -1.87
N ILE A 17 14.08 -11.14 -2.68
CA ILE A 17 13.56 -9.89 -3.27
C ILE A 17 12.30 -10.11 -4.13
N PRO A 18 12.24 -11.09 -5.05
CA PRO A 18 11.04 -11.37 -5.80
C PRO A 18 9.80 -11.62 -4.94
N SER A 19 9.92 -12.35 -3.84
CA SER A 19 8.81 -12.60 -2.90
C SER A 19 8.30 -11.31 -2.26
N THR A 20 9.22 -10.42 -1.84
CA THR A 20 8.89 -9.08 -1.32
C THR A 20 8.12 -8.25 -2.35
N LEU A 21 8.59 -8.23 -3.60
CA LEU A 21 7.96 -7.47 -4.68
C LEU A 21 6.61 -8.08 -5.10
N LEU A 22 6.52 -9.39 -5.25
CA LEU A 22 5.27 -10.09 -5.59
C LEU A 22 4.20 -9.87 -4.53
N LEU A 23 4.58 -9.97 -3.25
CA LEU A 23 3.65 -9.67 -2.16
C LEU A 23 3.18 -8.21 -2.20
N SER A 24 4.10 -7.27 -2.38
CA SER A 24 3.78 -5.84 -2.45
C SER A 24 2.85 -5.53 -3.63
N LEU A 25 3.16 -6.06 -4.81
CA LEU A 25 2.34 -5.86 -6.02
C LEU A 25 0.97 -6.52 -5.89
N GLY A 26 0.91 -7.75 -5.38
CA GLY A 26 -0.35 -8.44 -5.14
C GLY A 26 -1.23 -7.73 -4.13
N ALA A 27 -0.65 -7.28 -3.02
CA ALA A 27 -1.36 -6.51 -1.99
C ALA A 27 -1.80 -5.12 -2.49
N LEU A 28 -0.98 -4.47 -3.34
CA LEU A 28 -1.35 -3.21 -3.98
C LEU A 28 -2.51 -3.41 -4.96
N ALA A 29 -2.47 -4.46 -5.78
CA ALA A 29 -3.52 -4.78 -6.74
C ALA A 29 -4.84 -5.15 -6.04
N GLY A 30 -4.79 -6.04 -5.04
CA GLY A 30 -5.96 -6.37 -4.22
C GLY A 30 -6.49 -5.15 -3.46
N GLY A 31 -5.58 -4.36 -2.90
CA GLY A 31 -5.91 -3.09 -2.25
C GLY A 31 -6.50 -2.06 -3.20
N ALA A 32 -6.06 -2.01 -4.46
CA ALA A 32 -6.64 -1.13 -5.46
C ALA A 32 -8.10 -1.49 -5.77
N ILE A 33 -8.42 -2.78 -5.87
CA ILE A 33 -9.80 -3.23 -6.06
C ILE A 33 -10.67 -2.82 -4.85
N VAL A 34 -10.24 -3.15 -3.63
CA VAL A 34 -10.98 -2.80 -2.41
C VAL A 34 -11.07 -1.28 -2.26
N GLY A 35 -9.97 -0.55 -2.48
CA GLY A 35 -9.90 0.91 -2.38
C GLY A 35 -10.82 1.63 -3.36
N LEU A 36 -10.97 1.08 -4.57
CA LEU A 36 -11.93 1.62 -5.55
C LEU A 36 -13.37 1.51 -5.02
N PHE A 37 -13.75 0.34 -4.48
CA PHE A 37 -15.06 0.18 -3.85
C PHE A 37 -15.25 1.15 -2.69
N VAL A 38 -14.26 1.29 -1.82
CA VAL A 38 -14.30 2.20 -0.66
C VAL A 38 -14.44 3.66 -1.13
N ALA A 39 -13.67 4.08 -2.14
CA ALA A 39 -13.76 5.43 -2.70
C ALA A 39 -15.14 5.70 -3.29
N ILE A 40 -15.71 4.77 -4.05
CA ILE A 40 -17.05 4.88 -4.61
C ILE A 40 -18.09 5.02 -3.50
N LEU A 41 -18.06 4.17 -2.47
CA LEU A 41 -18.99 4.22 -1.33
C LEU A 41 -18.92 5.57 -0.58
N ARG A 42 -17.75 6.23 -0.59
CA ARG A 42 -17.55 7.54 0.04
C ARG A 42 -18.14 8.70 -0.75
N ILE A 43 -18.25 8.56 -2.07
CA ILE A 43 -18.71 9.63 -2.98
C ILE A 43 -20.23 9.57 -3.19
N VAL A 44 -20.82 8.36 -3.17
CA VAL A 44 -22.27 8.18 -3.37
C VAL A 44 -23.07 8.96 -2.33
N PRO A 45 -24.18 9.66 -2.71
CA PRO A 45 -25.00 10.46 -1.81
C PRO A 45 -25.89 9.62 -0.87
N SER A 46 -25.34 8.52 -0.32
CA SER A 46 -26.01 7.60 0.60
C SER A 46 -25.30 7.63 1.96
N ARG A 47 -26.00 8.13 2.99
CA ARG A 47 -25.44 8.19 4.36
C ARG A 47 -24.99 6.82 4.88
N PRO A 48 -25.78 5.73 4.80
CA PRO A 48 -25.37 4.44 5.35
C PRO A 48 -24.12 3.87 4.67
N LEU A 49 -24.00 4.02 3.33
CA LEU A 49 -22.83 3.54 2.59
C LEU A 49 -21.57 4.30 2.96
N ARG A 50 -21.67 5.62 3.14
CA ARG A 50 -20.55 6.43 3.65
C ARG A 50 -20.12 6.04 5.05
N TRP A 51 -21.07 5.74 5.94
CA TRP A 51 -20.77 5.27 7.29
C TRP A 51 -20.03 3.95 7.30
N LEU A 52 -20.46 2.98 6.47
CA LEU A 52 -19.75 1.70 6.30
C LEU A 52 -18.32 1.89 5.84
N ALA A 53 -18.12 2.70 4.78
CA ALA A 53 -16.78 2.98 4.26
C ALA A 53 -15.90 3.72 5.29
N THR A 54 -16.47 4.68 6.02
CA THR A 54 -15.75 5.39 7.10
C THR A 54 -15.36 4.45 8.23
N GLY A 55 -16.27 3.58 8.64
CA GLY A 55 -15.99 2.55 9.67
C GLY A 55 -14.88 1.60 9.24
N TYR A 56 -14.91 1.14 7.99
CA TYR A 56 -13.84 0.33 7.40
C TYR A 56 -12.49 1.06 7.42
N ILE A 57 -12.44 2.29 6.92
CA ILE A 57 -11.21 3.11 6.93
C ILE A 57 -10.72 3.30 8.36
N GLY A 58 -11.61 3.69 9.28
CA GLY A 58 -11.27 3.89 10.69
C GLY A 58 -10.72 2.64 11.36
N LEU A 59 -11.28 1.46 11.05
CA LEU A 59 -10.79 0.18 11.57
C LEU A 59 -9.35 -0.11 11.08
N PHE A 60 -9.13 -0.05 9.76
CA PHE A 60 -7.83 -0.44 9.19
C PHE A 60 -6.74 0.63 9.38
N GLN A 61 -7.08 1.91 9.44
CA GLN A 61 -6.10 2.96 9.74
C GLN A 61 -5.89 3.16 11.23
N GLY A 62 -6.88 2.84 12.06
CA GLY A 62 -6.82 2.98 13.51
C GLY A 62 -6.21 1.78 14.25
N THR A 63 -5.89 0.69 13.56
CA THR A 63 -5.28 -0.51 14.15
C THR A 63 -3.92 -0.82 13.55
N PRO A 64 -2.96 -1.36 14.35
CA PRO A 64 -1.66 -1.76 13.82
C PRO A 64 -1.80 -2.86 12.76
N VAL A 65 -1.11 -2.71 11.62
CA VAL A 65 -1.14 -3.69 10.53
C VAL A 65 -0.68 -5.09 10.97
N LEU A 66 0.23 -5.19 11.94
CA LEU A 66 0.63 -6.45 12.55
C LEU A 66 -0.56 -7.19 13.19
N MET A 67 -1.43 -6.46 13.91
CA MET A 67 -2.62 -7.06 14.53
C MET A 67 -3.62 -7.51 13.48
N GLN A 68 -3.79 -6.75 12.41
CA GLN A 68 -4.62 -7.14 11.26
C GLN A 68 -4.11 -8.44 10.64
N LEU A 69 -2.78 -8.56 10.48
CA LEU A 69 -2.16 -9.79 9.98
C LEU A 69 -2.41 -10.98 10.91
N PHE A 70 -2.28 -10.80 12.23
CA PHE A 70 -2.54 -11.86 13.19
C PHE A 70 -4.00 -12.30 13.20
N VAL A 71 -4.94 -11.34 13.17
CA VAL A 71 -6.38 -11.66 13.09
C VAL A 71 -6.69 -12.40 11.78
N THR A 72 -6.08 -12.00 10.66
CA THR A 72 -6.31 -12.68 9.38
C THR A 72 -5.70 -14.09 9.38
N TYR A 73 -4.47 -14.25 9.83
CA TYR A 73 -3.77 -15.54 9.80
C TYR A 73 -4.30 -16.53 10.85
N TYR A 74 -4.29 -16.13 12.11
CA TYR A 74 -4.70 -16.99 13.21
C TYR A 74 -6.23 -16.99 13.40
N GLY A 75 -6.90 -15.86 13.18
CA GLY A 75 -8.35 -15.74 13.32
C GLY A 75 -9.10 -16.62 12.32
N LEU A 76 -8.69 -16.66 11.06
CA LEU A 76 -9.28 -17.56 10.06
C LEU A 76 -9.07 -19.03 10.44
N ALA A 77 -7.86 -19.38 10.89
CA ALA A 77 -7.56 -20.74 11.34
C ALA A 77 -8.44 -21.20 12.51
N VAL A 78 -8.64 -20.33 13.51
CA VAL A 78 -9.44 -20.64 14.72
C VAL A 78 -10.93 -20.65 14.41
N LEU A 79 -11.45 -19.63 13.72
CA LEU A 79 -12.88 -19.46 13.47
C LEU A 79 -13.43 -20.50 12.49
N PHE A 80 -12.68 -20.77 11.42
CA PHE A 80 -13.13 -21.66 10.35
C PHE A 80 -12.50 -23.04 10.40
N ARG A 81 -11.57 -23.29 11.35
CA ARG A 81 -10.82 -24.56 11.48
C ARG A 81 -10.09 -24.95 10.18
N ILE A 82 -9.63 -23.94 9.43
CA ILE A 82 -8.93 -24.08 8.17
C ILE A 82 -7.46 -23.76 8.40
N GLN A 83 -6.55 -24.63 7.98
CA GLN A 83 -5.15 -24.28 7.90
C GLN A 83 -4.95 -23.36 6.71
N VAL A 84 -4.61 -22.10 6.98
CA VAL A 84 -4.37 -21.09 5.95
C VAL A 84 -2.87 -20.95 5.77
N ASP A 85 -2.39 -21.15 4.55
CA ASP A 85 -0.99 -20.86 4.22
C ASP A 85 -0.67 -19.38 4.43
N ALA A 86 0.60 -19.10 4.75
CA ALA A 86 1.04 -17.74 5.02
C ALA A 86 0.79 -16.79 3.82
N TRP A 87 0.97 -17.26 2.58
CA TRP A 87 0.82 -16.45 1.39
C TRP A 87 -0.58 -15.83 1.23
N PRO A 88 -1.68 -16.60 1.16
CA PRO A 88 -3.02 -16.03 1.02
C PRO A 88 -3.42 -15.17 2.24
N ALA A 89 -3.00 -15.54 3.44
CA ALA A 89 -3.30 -14.77 4.64
C ALA A 89 -2.65 -13.37 4.61
N VAL A 90 -1.36 -13.31 4.26
CA VAL A 90 -0.63 -12.03 4.14
C VAL A 90 -1.20 -11.19 3.01
N LEU A 91 -1.46 -11.81 1.86
CA LEU A 91 -2.03 -11.13 0.70
C LEU A 91 -3.39 -10.52 1.04
N LEU A 92 -4.26 -11.27 1.71
CA LEU A 92 -5.58 -10.78 2.14
C LEU A 92 -5.46 -9.63 3.15
N ALA A 93 -4.65 -9.82 4.21
CA ALA A 93 -4.46 -8.78 5.24
C ALA A 93 -3.95 -7.47 4.64
N PHE A 94 -2.91 -7.56 3.81
CA PHE A 94 -2.33 -6.37 3.19
C PHE A 94 -3.19 -5.78 2.08
N SER A 95 -4.02 -6.57 1.39
CA SER A 95 -5.00 -6.05 0.44
C SER A 95 -6.10 -5.24 1.14
N LEU A 96 -6.62 -5.74 2.25
CA LEU A 96 -7.61 -5.01 3.04
C LEU A 96 -7.00 -3.74 3.65
N TYR A 97 -5.79 -3.83 4.23
CA TYR A 97 -5.05 -2.67 4.71
C TYR A 97 -4.85 -1.63 3.60
N SER A 98 -4.32 -2.04 2.46
CA SER A 98 -4.06 -1.16 1.32
C SER A 98 -5.35 -0.54 0.77
N GLY A 99 -6.45 -1.28 0.78
CA GLY A 99 -7.76 -0.79 0.35
C GLY A 99 -8.26 0.40 1.15
N ALA A 100 -8.03 0.42 2.47
CA ALA A 100 -8.40 1.53 3.32
C ALA A 100 -7.58 2.79 3.01
N PHE A 101 -6.28 2.64 2.77
CA PHE A 101 -5.40 3.76 2.45
C PHE A 101 -5.62 4.29 1.02
N LEU A 102 -5.70 3.40 0.02
CA LEU A 102 -5.94 3.79 -1.37
C LEU A 102 -7.32 4.41 -1.54
N GLY A 103 -8.35 3.87 -0.88
CA GLY A 103 -9.68 4.43 -0.90
C GLY A 103 -9.72 5.87 -0.38
N GLU A 104 -8.99 6.16 0.70
CA GLU A 104 -8.90 7.50 1.27
C GLU A 104 -8.06 8.45 0.40
N ILE A 105 -6.94 7.97 -0.16
CA ILE A 105 -6.12 8.72 -1.12
C ILE A 105 -6.97 9.15 -2.33
N TRP A 106 -7.70 8.23 -2.92
CA TRP A 106 -8.50 8.51 -4.12
C TRP A 106 -9.71 9.40 -3.82
N ARG A 107 -10.38 9.17 -2.67
CA ARG A 107 -11.43 10.08 -2.20
C ARG A 107 -10.89 11.50 -2.02
N GLY A 108 -9.77 11.65 -1.31
CA GLY A 108 -9.13 12.95 -1.08
C GLY A 108 -8.72 13.64 -2.38
N SER A 109 -8.25 12.87 -3.37
CA SER A 109 -7.91 13.40 -4.71
C SER A 109 -9.13 13.92 -5.46
N ILE A 110 -10.30 13.28 -5.29
CA ILE A 110 -11.55 13.75 -5.89
C ILE A 110 -12.03 15.04 -5.19
N GLU A 111 -11.94 15.10 -3.86
CA GLU A 111 -12.32 16.29 -3.09
C GLU A 111 -11.37 17.48 -3.30
N ALA A 112 -10.12 17.21 -3.71
CA ALA A 112 -9.16 18.25 -4.04
C ALA A 112 -9.47 19.00 -5.34
N ILE A 113 -10.41 18.49 -6.17
CA ILE A 113 -10.84 19.20 -7.40
C ILE A 113 -11.60 20.46 -7.02
N PRO A 114 -11.18 21.65 -7.54
CA PRO A 114 -11.83 22.92 -7.24
C PRO A 114 -13.33 22.90 -7.55
N ARG A 115 -14.13 23.53 -6.68
CA ARG A 115 -15.60 23.64 -6.88
C ARG A 115 -15.98 24.24 -8.22
N ALA A 116 -15.18 25.18 -8.75
CA ALA A 116 -15.38 25.78 -10.05
C ALA A 116 -15.45 24.73 -11.19
N GLN A 117 -14.75 23.61 -11.07
CA GLN A 117 -14.84 22.52 -12.07
C GLN A 117 -16.19 21.80 -12.02
N TRP A 118 -16.73 21.61 -10.82
CA TRP A 118 -18.05 21.03 -10.61
C TRP A 118 -19.14 21.98 -11.11
N GLU A 119 -19.06 23.26 -10.77
CA GLU A 119 -20.00 24.31 -11.19
C GLU A 119 -19.98 24.49 -12.72
N ALA A 120 -18.80 24.51 -13.34
CA ALA A 120 -18.67 24.56 -14.80
C ALA A 120 -19.33 23.36 -15.49
N ALA A 121 -19.17 22.16 -14.94
CA ALA A 121 -19.81 20.96 -15.47
C ALA A 121 -21.34 21.00 -15.28
N GLU A 122 -21.85 21.60 -14.20
CA GLU A 122 -23.27 21.80 -13.95
C GLU A 122 -23.88 22.83 -14.93
N CYS A 123 -23.15 23.92 -15.22
CA CYS A 123 -23.56 24.89 -16.24
C CYS A 123 -23.74 24.27 -17.63
N LEU A 124 -22.99 23.21 -17.93
CA LEU A 124 -23.15 22.41 -19.16
C LEU A 124 -24.29 21.39 -19.08
N SER A 125 -25.13 21.46 -18.02
CA SER A 125 -26.25 20.55 -17.78
C SER A 125 -25.83 19.06 -17.72
N LEU A 126 -24.60 18.78 -17.29
CA LEU A 126 -24.15 17.40 -17.11
C LEU A 126 -24.74 16.80 -15.82
N SER A 127 -25.33 15.61 -15.93
CA SER A 127 -25.77 14.86 -14.74
C SER A 127 -24.55 14.46 -13.86
N PHE A 128 -24.76 14.31 -12.56
CA PHE A 128 -23.69 13.96 -11.60
C PHE A 128 -22.76 12.82 -12.07
N PRO A 129 -23.25 11.68 -12.60
CA PRO A 129 -22.36 10.63 -13.10
C PRO A 129 -21.50 11.10 -14.28
N LYS A 130 -22.04 11.94 -15.17
CA LYS A 130 -21.28 12.50 -16.30
C LYS A 130 -20.25 13.52 -15.84
N GLN A 131 -20.58 14.40 -14.89
CA GLN A 131 -19.63 15.32 -14.26
C GLN A 131 -18.47 14.54 -13.66
N LEU A 132 -18.79 13.51 -12.86
CA LEU A 132 -17.78 12.68 -12.20
C LEU A 132 -16.87 11.98 -13.23
N TRP A 133 -17.45 11.31 -14.24
CA TRP A 133 -16.70 10.48 -15.17
C TRP A 133 -15.88 11.26 -16.20
N TYR A 134 -16.46 12.34 -16.75
CA TYR A 134 -15.81 13.07 -17.84
C TYR A 134 -14.98 14.27 -17.39
N VAL A 135 -15.26 14.86 -16.22
CA VAL A 135 -14.59 16.08 -15.76
C VAL A 135 -13.71 15.81 -14.54
N ILE A 136 -14.26 15.18 -13.51
CA ILE A 136 -13.61 15.09 -12.19
C ILE A 136 -12.62 13.95 -12.13
N LEU A 137 -13.02 12.72 -12.47
CA LEU A 137 -12.16 11.53 -12.36
C LEU A 137 -10.86 11.63 -13.19
N PRO A 138 -10.85 12.15 -14.42
CA PRO A 138 -9.60 12.31 -15.18
C PRO A 138 -8.59 13.26 -14.50
N GLN A 139 -9.09 14.28 -13.81
CA GLN A 139 -8.26 15.22 -13.05
C GLN A 139 -7.82 14.60 -11.71
N ALA A 140 -8.74 14.01 -10.96
CA ALA A 140 -8.47 13.34 -9.70
C ALA A 140 -7.49 12.19 -9.84
N ALA A 141 -7.58 11.40 -10.92
CA ALA A 141 -6.63 10.33 -11.22
C ALA A 141 -5.20 10.83 -11.32
N ARG A 142 -4.97 11.99 -11.95
CA ARG A 142 -3.63 12.58 -12.02
C ARG A 142 -3.13 13.00 -10.65
N ILE A 143 -3.97 13.64 -9.84
CA ILE A 143 -3.64 14.08 -8.48
C ILE A 143 -3.35 12.88 -7.56
N SER A 144 -4.03 11.75 -7.77
CA SER A 144 -3.87 10.56 -6.94
C SER A 144 -2.58 9.76 -7.20
N ILE A 145 -1.90 9.96 -8.34
CA ILE A 145 -0.71 9.17 -8.70
C ILE A 145 0.42 9.32 -7.68
N PRO A 146 0.90 10.53 -7.31
CA PRO A 146 2.01 10.67 -6.37
C PRO A 146 1.74 10.03 -5.01
N PRO A 147 0.60 10.30 -4.31
CA PRO A 147 0.34 9.68 -3.03
C PRO A 147 0.11 8.16 -3.15
N THR A 148 -0.40 7.65 -4.27
CA THR A 148 -0.51 6.21 -4.54
C THR A 148 0.87 5.56 -4.64
N VAL A 149 1.82 6.17 -5.37
CA VAL A 149 3.20 5.68 -5.46
C VAL A 149 3.90 5.78 -4.08
N GLY A 150 3.70 6.88 -3.35
CA GLY A 150 4.20 7.02 -1.98
C GLY A 150 3.70 5.91 -1.05
N PHE A 151 2.42 5.59 -1.13
CA PHE A 151 1.83 4.47 -0.40
C PHE A 151 2.40 3.11 -0.84
N ALA A 152 2.65 2.89 -2.14
CA ALA A 152 3.28 1.66 -2.63
C ALA A 152 4.68 1.46 -2.03
N VAL A 153 5.48 2.52 -1.88
CA VAL A 153 6.77 2.47 -1.16
C VAL A 153 6.58 2.08 0.31
N GLN A 154 5.56 2.64 0.98
CA GLN A 154 5.23 2.27 2.36
C GLN A 154 4.82 0.80 2.46
N LEU A 155 4.06 0.30 1.50
CA LEU A 155 3.61 -1.09 1.45
C LEU A 155 4.78 -2.06 1.31
N ILE A 156 5.78 -1.77 0.45
CA ILE A 156 7.01 -2.57 0.32
C ILE A 156 7.69 -2.70 1.68
N LYS A 157 7.81 -1.63 2.45
CA LYS A 157 8.40 -1.68 3.80
C LYS A 157 7.55 -2.48 4.78
N ASN A 158 6.23 -2.38 4.67
CA ASN A 158 5.30 -3.12 5.54
C ASN A 158 5.33 -4.64 5.29
N THR A 159 5.77 -5.12 4.10
CA THR A 159 5.92 -6.57 3.86
C THR A 159 6.86 -7.24 4.85
N SER A 160 7.82 -6.50 5.43
CA SER A 160 8.72 -6.99 6.48
C SER A 160 7.98 -7.58 7.70
N ILE A 161 6.75 -7.14 7.95
CA ILE A 161 5.90 -7.64 9.05
C ILE A 161 5.47 -9.09 8.79
N ALA A 162 5.39 -9.52 7.53
CA ALA A 162 5.04 -10.90 7.18
C ALA A 162 6.05 -11.94 7.65
N ALA A 163 7.30 -11.51 7.92
CA ALA A 163 8.34 -12.34 8.52
C ALA A 163 7.90 -12.99 9.83
N ILE A 164 7.02 -12.34 10.60
CA ILE A 164 6.61 -12.77 11.95
C ILE A 164 5.78 -14.06 11.88
N ILE A 165 4.95 -14.22 10.85
CA ILE A 165 4.17 -15.45 10.63
C ILE A 165 4.92 -16.50 9.80
N GLY A 166 6.20 -16.27 9.53
CA GLY A 166 7.08 -17.22 8.82
C GLY A 166 7.08 -17.07 7.30
N PHE A 167 6.39 -16.06 6.74
CA PHE A 167 6.46 -15.79 5.30
C PHE A 167 7.88 -15.37 4.88
N VAL A 168 8.45 -16.08 3.88
CA VAL A 168 9.84 -15.85 3.45
C VAL A 168 9.87 -14.71 2.43
N GLU A 169 10.14 -13.52 2.93
CA GLU A 169 10.50 -12.30 2.21
C GLU A 169 11.87 -11.81 2.70
N LEU A 170 12.31 -10.65 2.27
CA LEU A 170 13.67 -10.15 2.51
C LEU A 170 14.04 -10.09 4.00
N THR A 171 13.13 -9.65 4.90
CA THR A 171 13.39 -9.60 6.35
C THR A 171 13.48 -10.99 6.95
N ARG A 172 12.60 -11.91 6.54
CA ARG A 172 12.63 -13.30 7.00
C ARG A 172 13.90 -14.00 6.54
N ALA A 173 14.32 -13.75 5.30
CA ALA A 173 15.61 -14.25 4.80
C ALA A 173 16.77 -13.74 5.66
N GLY A 174 16.75 -12.46 6.04
CA GLY A 174 17.72 -11.88 6.98
C GLY A 174 17.72 -12.56 8.35
N GLN A 175 16.53 -12.85 8.92
CA GLN A 175 16.42 -13.59 10.18
C GLN A 175 17.02 -14.99 10.07
N LEU A 176 16.72 -15.72 9.00
CA LEU A 176 17.27 -17.05 8.75
C LEU A 176 18.81 -17.01 8.63
N MET A 177 19.34 -16.05 7.90
CA MET A 177 20.80 -15.87 7.77
C MET A 177 21.44 -15.45 9.09
N THR A 178 20.79 -14.62 9.88
CA THR A 178 21.27 -14.25 11.21
C THR A 178 21.33 -15.47 12.14
N ASN A 179 20.30 -16.32 12.11
CA ASN A 179 20.25 -17.52 12.95
C ASN A 179 21.32 -18.57 12.57
N THR A 180 21.74 -18.62 11.31
CA THR A 180 22.74 -19.57 10.82
C THR A 180 24.18 -19.05 10.98
N THR A 181 24.38 -17.75 10.80
CA THR A 181 25.71 -17.13 10.83
C THR A 181 26.07 -16.51 12.17
N PHE A 182 25.08 -16.20 13.03
CA PHE A 182 25.22 -15.42 14.28
C PHE A 182 25.88 -14.04 14.07
N LYS A 183 25.67 -13.42 12.89
CA LYS A 183 26.25 -12.12 12.51
C LYS A 183 25.19 -11.06 12.20
N PRO A 184 24.33 -10.67 13.15
CA PRO A 184 23.26 -9.70 12.91
C PRO A 184 23.79 -8.34 12.43
N MET A 185 24.96 -7.92 12.93
CA MET A 185 25.61 -6.65 12.55
C MET A 185 26.10 -6.60 11.10
N ILE A 186 26.15 -7.73 10.40
CA ILE A 186 26.44 -7.79 8.96
C ILE A 186 25.15 -7.96 8.18
N VAL A 187 24.27 -8.87 8.60
CA VAL A 187 23.08 -9.26 7.87
C VAL A 187 22.06 -8.12 7.81
N TYR A 188 21.71 -7.51 8.94
CA TYR A 188 20.66 -6.46 8.94
C TYR A 188 21.04 -5.18 8.20
N PRO A 189 22.26 -4.66 8.23
CA PRO A 189 22.65 -3.55 7.35
C PRO A 189 22.51 -3.89 5.86
N ILE A 190 22.83 -5.13 5.46
CA ILE A 190 22.63 -5.58 4.06
C ILE A 190 21.16 -5.61 3.71
N VAL A 191 20.30 -6.20 4.56
CA VAL A 191 18.86 -6.21 4.38
C VAL A 191 18.32 -4.78 4.27
N ALA A 192 18.75 -3.87 5.15
CA ALA A 192 18.36 -2.47 5.11
C ALA A 192 18.80 -1.78 3.80
N ALA A 193 20.03 -2.06 3.33
CA ALA A 193 20.53 -1.54 2.07
C ALA A 193 19.71 -2.06 0.87
N LEU A 194 19.31 -3.32 0.87
CA LEU A 194 18.48 -3.91 -0.17
C LEU A 194 17.07 -3.29 -0.18
N TYR A 195 16.43 -3.08 0.98
CA TYR A 195 15.18 -2.32 1.07
C TYR A 195 15.34 -0.88 0.58
N PHE A 196 16.44 -0.23 0.92
CA PHE A 196 16.73 1.12 0.46
C PHE A 196 16.82 1.18 -1.06
N ILE A 197 17.55 0.24 -1.69
CA ILE A 197 17.69 0.14 -3.15
C ILE A 197 16.33 -0.08 -3.83
N LEU A 198 15.43 -0.85 -3.21
CA LEU A 198 14.08 -1.07 -3.73
C LEU A 198 13.17 0.15 -3.57
N CYS A 199 13.22 0.82 -2.43
CA CYS A 199 12.29 1.88 -2.07
C CYS A 199 12.72 3.26 -2.59
N TRP A 200 14.03 3.56 -2.59
CA TRP A 200 14.53 4.89 -2.92
C TRP A 200 14.20 5.35 -4.35
N PRO A 201 14.39 4.53 -5.41
CA PRO A 201 14.01 4.94 -6.76
C PRO A 201 12.51 5.24 -6.90
N LEU A 202 11.66 4.43 -6.27
CA LEU A 202 10.20 4.66 -6.26
C LEU A 202 9.83 5.95 -5.52
N SER A 203 10.53 6.25 -4.42
CA SER A 203 10.33 7.51 -3.69
C SER A 203 10.71 8.72 -4.54
N LEU A 204 11.80 8.65 -5.32
CA LEU A 204 12.18 9.72 -6.25
C LEU A 204 11.15 9.90 -7.37
N VAL A 205 10.58 8.81 -7.88
CA VAL A 205 9.49 8.86 -8.85
C VAL A 205 8.27 9.55 -8.26
N ALA A 206 7.84 9.17 -7.04
CA ALA A 206 6.72 9.82 -6.35
C ALA A 206 6.91 11.33 -6.21
N GLN A 207 8.07 11.77 -5.70
CA GLN A 207 8.40 13.19 -5.53
C GLN A 207 8.45 13.95 -6.87
N THR A 208 8.98 13.32 -7.91
CA THR A 208 9.05 13.95 -9.24
C THR A 208 7.67 14.13 -9.84
N LEU A 209 6.78 13.14 -9.67
CA LEU A 209 5.39 13.22 -10.10
C LEU A 209 4.62 14.30 -9.34
N GLU A 210 4.81 14.38 -8.02
CA GLU A 210 4.21 15.41 -7.17
C GLU A 210 4.59 16.81 -7.65
N ARG A 211 5.89 17.09 -7.79
CA ARG A 211 6.38 18.39 -8.30
C ARG A 211 5.80 18.75 -9.66
N ARG A 212 5.67 17.79 -10.59
CA ARG A 212 5.08 18.04 -11.92
C ARG A 212 3.59 18.38 -11.83
N ILE A 213 2.86 17.73 -10.95
CA ILE A 213 1.41 17.97 -10.76
C ILE A 213 1.20 19.31 -10.08
N ASP A 214 1.95 19.64 -9.02
CA ASP A 214 1.89 20.93 -8.34
C ASP A 214 2.19 22.09 -9.30
N ALA A 215 3.22 21.94 -10.13
CA ALA A 215 3.54 22.93 -11.16
C ALA A 215 2.41 23.09 -12.18
N ALA A 216 1.76 22.01 -12.60
CA ALA A 216 0.64 22.03 -13.55
C ALA A 216 -0.63 22.65 -12.94
N LEU A 217 -0.83 22.54 -11.63
CA LEU A 217 -1.96 23.11 -10.87
C LEU A 217 -1.70 24.53 -10.38
N GLY A 218 -0.50 25.10 -10.60
CA GLY A 218 -0.13 26.43 -10.13
C GLY A 218 0.02 26.54 -8.61
N ILE A 219 0.17 25.42 -7.90
CA ILE A 219 0.35 25.38 -6.46
C ILE A 219 1.80 25.76 -6.14
N LYS A 220 2.01 26.99 -5.61
CA LYS A 220 3.32 27.38 -5.11
C LYS A 220 3.65 26.57 -3.86
N GLN A 221 4.71 25.75 -3.92
CA GLN A 221 5.26 25.14 -2.72
C GLN A 221 5.85 26.25 -1.84
N HIS A 222 5.24 26.52 -0.71
CA HIS A 222 5.86 27.29 0.36
C HIS A 222 6.76 26.33 1.16
N PHE A 223 8.07 26.43 0.92
CA PHE A 223 9.10 25.91 1.82
C PHE A 223 9.30 26.88 2.99
#